data_689bf5596e7633f34e2b82a12ef8f3de
#
_entry.id   689bf5596e7633f34e2b82a12ef8f3de
#
_cell.length_a   1.000
_cell.length_b   1.000
_cell.length_c   1.000
_cell.angle_alpha   90.00
_cell.angle_beta   90.00
_cell.angle_gamma   90.00
#
_symmetry.space_group_name_H-M   'P 1'
#
loop_
_entity.id
_entity.type
_entity.pdbx_description
1 polymer ?
#
loop_
_entity_poly.entity_id
_entity_poly.type
_entity_poly.pdbx_seq_one_letter_code
_entity_poly.pdbx_strand_id
1 'polypeptide(L)' 'MDITQEYEMLLDRFNKAFNYRYEENSKADIEFKKIIKRLAEIEKEFKEG' A
#
# COMPACT_ATOMS: atom_id res chain seq x y z
N MET A 1 3.78 0.61 16.24
CA MET A 1 2.51 0.24 15.58
C MET A 1 2.56 -1.22 15.19
N ASP A 2 1.50 -1.95 15.48
CA ASP A 2 1.40 -3.36 15.10
C ASP A 2 1.34 -3.48 13.57
N ILE A 3 1.96 -4.54 13.04
CA ILE A 3 1.98 -4.77 11.59
C ILE A 3 0.56 -4.96 11.02
N THR A 4 -0.34 -5.54 11.82
CA THR A 4 -1.74 -5.69 11.41
C THR A 4 -2.41 -4.34 11.22
N GLN A 5 -2.16 -3.41 12.14
CA GLN A 5 -2.70 -2.06 12.03
C GLN A 5 -2.10 -1.32 10.84
N GLU A 6 -0.82 -1.49 10.62
CA GLU A 6 -0.15 -0.90 9.45
C GLU A 6 -0.78 -1.43 8.16
N TYR A 7 -1.01 -2.73 8.08
CA TYR A 7 -1.61 -3.36 6.92
C TYR A 7 -3.00 -2.80 6.65
N GLU A 8 -3.83 -2.70 7.69
CA GLU A 8 -5.18 -2.15 7.55
C GLU A 8 -5.17 -0.71 7.06
N MET A 9 -4.26 0.12 7.59
CA MET A 9 -4.13 1.51 7.17
C MET A 9 -3.72 1.61 5.71
N LEU A 10 -2.78 0.78 5.30
CA LEU A 10 -2.31 0.77 3.91
C LEU A 10 -3.40 0.29 2.96
N LEU A 11 -4.17 -0.71 3.37
CA LEU A 11 -5.31 -1.18 2.57
C LEU A 11 -6.35 -0.07 2.38
N ASP A 12 -6.63 0.68 3.44
CA ASP A 12 -7.57 1.78 3.35
C ASP A 12 -7.06 2.84 2.36
N ARG A 13 -5.79 3.19 2.46
CA ARG A 13 -5.19 4.14 1.52
C ARG A 13 -5.20 3.61 0.09
N PHE A 14 -4.90 2.34 -0.07
CA PHE A 14 -4.91 1.70 -1.38
C PHE A 14 -6.31 1.78 -2.00
N ASN A 15 -7.35 1.43 -1.24
CA ASN A 15 -8.71 1.46 -1.73
C ASN A 15 -9.15 2.86 -2.14
N LYS A 16 -8.75 3.87 -1.38
CA LYS A 16 -9.06 5.25 -1.71
C LYS A 16 -8.30 5.71 -2.94
N ALA A 17 -7.03 5.37 -3.03
CA ALA A 17 -6.18 5.78 -4.13
C ALA A 17 -6.51 5.05 -5.43
N PHE A 18 -7.01 3.82 -5.33
CA PHE A 18 -7.32 2.98 -6.48
C PHE A 18 -8.35 3.63 -7.40
N ASN A 19 -9.22 4.45 -6.86
CA ASN A 19 -10.27 5.12 -7.63
C ASN A 19 -9.77 6.35 -8.38
N TYR A 20 -8.53 6.76 -8.16
CA TYR A 20 -7.96 7.92 -8.84
C TYR A 20 -6.99 7.47 -9.92
N ARG A 21 -6.96 8.26 -10.99
CA ARG A 21 -5.98 8.07 -12.05
C ARG A 21 -4.87 9.08 -11.84
N TYR A 22 -3.66 8.60 -11.70
CA TYR A 22 -2.50 9.44 -11.48
C TYR A 22 -1.70 9.56 -12.76
N GLU A 23 -1.09 10.73 -12.96
CA GLU A 23 -0.13 10.89 -14.03
C GLU A 23 1.10 10.06 -13.73
N GLU A 24 1.62 9.41 -14.76
CA GLU A 24 2.82 8.59 -14.62
C GLU A 24 3.97 9.42 -14.07
N ASN A 25 4.68 8.88 -13.08
CA ASN A 25 5.80 9.50 -12.39
C ASN A 25 5.45 10.75 -11.58
N SER A 26 4.15 11.01 -11.34
CA SER A 26 3.75 12.06 -10.42
C SER A 26 4.06 11.63 -8.99
N LYS A 27 4.09 12.60 -8.07
CA LYS A 27 4.33 12.31 -6.65
C LYS A 27 3.30 11.32 -6.11
N ALA A 28 2.04 11.50 -6.47
CA ALA A 28 0.96 10.60 -6.03
C ALA A 28 1.14 9.19 -6.59
N ASP A 29 1.56 9.08 -7.84
CA ASP A 29 1.82 7.79 -8.46
C ASP A 29 2.95 7.06 -7.75
N ILE A 30 4.03 7.76 -7.43
CA ILE A 30 5.17 7.18 -6.73
C ILE A 30 4.75 6.69 -5.35
N GLU A 31 3.96 7.47 -4.62
CA GLU A 31 3.47 7.06 -3.30
C GLU A 31 2.53 5.86 -3.38
N PHE A 32 1.68 5.81 -4.38
CA PHE A 32 0.80 4.68 -4.60
C PHE A 32 1.60 3.39 -4.82
N LYS A 33 2.64 3.47 -5.64
CA LYS A 33 3.51 2.31 -5.89
C LYS A 33 4.23 1.86 -4.62
N LYS A 34 4.61 2.79 -3.74
CA LYS A 34 5.22 2.45 -2.46
C LYS A 34 4.25 1.70 -1.56
N ILE A 35 2.98 2.11 -1.55
CA ILE A 35 1.95 1.43 -0.77
C ILE A 35 1.80 -0.02 -1.25
N ILE A 36 1.73 -0.23 -2.55
CA ILE A 36 1.60 -1.57 -3.13
C ILE A 36 2.79 -2.44 -2.72
N LYS A 37 3.99 -1.89 -2.83
CA LYS A 37 5.21 -2.62 -2.46
C LYS A 37 5.20 -3.02 -0.99
N ARG A 38 4.81 -2.08 -0.11
CA ARG A 38 4.78 -2.36 1.32
C ARG A 38 3.72 -3.41 1.66
N LEU A 39 2.56 -3.34 1.03
CA LEU A 39 1.51 -4.33 1.22
C LEU A 39 2.00 -5.73 0.84
N ALA A 40 2.71 -5.85 -0.27
CA ALA A 40 3.27 -7.13 -0.70
C ALA A 40 4.27 -7.68 0.31
N GLU A 41 5.11 -6.82 0.89
CA GLU A 41 6.07 -7.22 1.91
C GLU A 41 5.36 -7.74 3.16
N ILE A 42 4.32 -7.05 3.60
CA ILE A 42 3.56 -7.45 4.79
C ILE A 42 2.84 -8.78 4.54
N GLU A 43 2.24 -8.96 3.38
CA GLU A 43 1.58 -10.21 3.04
C GLU A 43 2.56 -11.38 3.07
N LYS A 44 3.78 -11.15 2.60
CA LYS A 44 4.82 -12.16 2.64
C LYS A 44 5.14 -12.55 4.08
N GLU A 45 5.24 -11.57 4.98
CA GLU A 45 5.49 -11.85 6.39
C GLU A 45 4.38 -12.68 7.02
N PHE A 46 3.14 -12.39 6.67
CA PHE A 46 2.01 -13.18 7.17
C PHE A 46 2.08 -14.63 6.71
N LYS A 47 2.50 -14.87 5.48
CA LYS A 47 2.63 -16.22 4.94
C LYS A 47 3.78 -16.99 5.57
N GLU A 48 4.87 -16.32 5.88
CA GLU A 48 6.04 -16.94 6.47
C GLU A 48 5.93 -17.08 7.99
N GLY A 49 5.10 -16.26 8.60
CA GLY A 49 4.86 -16.30 10.04
C GLY A 49 3.85 -17.33 10.42
#